data_f120c5b88487ab5da9386cdd775a27fd
#
_entry.id   f120c5b88487ab5da9386cdd775a27fd
#
_cell.length_a   1.000
_cell.length_b   1.000
_cell.length_c   1.000
_cell.angle_alpha   90.00
_cell.angle_beta   90.00
_cell.angle_gamma   90.00
#
_symmetry.space_group_name_H-M   'P 1'
#
loop_
_entity.id
_entity.type
_entity.pdbx_description
1 polymer ?
#
loop_
_entity_poly.entity_id
_entity_poly.type
_entity_poly.pdbx_seq_one_letter_code
_entity_poly.pdbx_strand_id
1 'polypeptide(L)'
;DVIRHRLIDDIDEEAVDEIVDGYVEAYVDNDHVPDSEIPNDLKQKLRDGYPFHPVLLKALETRYYADEGNQNTRGMIYLFSKILTAEANYSENTEDELRLIEQTDLITHGDIDAVLFENELSRINVSRPNVCIDDIRNRVDPDEVPHGRRILNTILLYSLKPDEGEGADKSDIIMGAYRTGDLVSDIVLNLEQLYGVAWYLHKLNGKYAVRDRQNTNALIQNEASEVDE
;
A
#
# COMPACT_ATOMS: atom_id res chain seq x y z
N ASP A 1 -2.49 -19.92 -5.23
CA ASP A 1 -3.24 -21.18 -5.17
C ASP A 1 -3.56 -21.64 -3.75
N VAL A 2 -2.57 -21.95 -2.90
CA VAL A 2 -2.81 -22.50 -1.54
C VAL A 2 -3.60 -21.55 -0.66
N ILE A 3 -3.33 -20.25 -0.72
CA ILE A 3 -4.00 -19.21 0.11
C ILE A 3 -5.46 -19.10 -0.31
N ARG A 4 -5.73 -18.95 -1.61
CA ARG A 4 -7.08 -18.88 -2.17
C ARG A 4 -7.94 -20.08 -1.74
N HIS A 5 -7.43 -21.29 -1.93
CA HIS A 5 -8.16 -22.54 -1.58
C HIS A 5 -8.40 -22.75 -0.08
N ARG A 6 -7.62 -22.10 0.78
CA ARG A 6 -7.71 -22.25 2.23
C ARG A 6 -8.56 -21.19 2.92
N LEU A 7 -8.73 -20.03 2.30
CA LEU A 7 -9.34 -18.86 2.93
C LEU A 7 -10.65 -18.43 2.27
N ILE A 8 -10.97 -18.94 1.07
CA ILE A 8 -12.12 -18.48 0.28
C ILE A 8 -12.89 -19.71 -0.21
N ASP A 9 -14.18 -19.77 0.14
CA ASP A 9 -15.04 -20.92 -0.18
C ASP A 9 -15.70 -20.76 -1.55
N ASP A 10 -16.09 -19.54 -1.94
CA ASP A 10 -16.81 -19.26 -3.19
C ASP A 10 -16.36 -17.93 -3.80
N ILE A 11 -16.35 -17.83 -5.13
CA ILE A 11 -15.90 -16.65 -5.87
C ILE A 11 -16.81 -16.45 -7.08
N ASP A 12 -17.30 -15.23 -7.26
CA ASP A 12 -17.96 -14.80 -8.48
C ASP A 12 -16.89 -14.49 -9.55
N GLU A 13 -16.70 -15.43 -10.47
CA GLU A 13 -15.68 -15.31 -11.52
C GLU A 13 -15.98 -14.17 -12.51
N GLU A 14 -17.24 -13.79 -12.73
CA GLU A 14 -17.61 -12.69 -13.61
C GLU A 14 -17.23 -11.34 -12.96
N ALA A 15 -17.52 -11.17 -11.67
CA ALA A 15 -17.10 -9.99 -10.93
C ALA A 15 -15.56 -9.88 -10.85
N VAL A 16 -14.86 -11.01 -10.70
CA VAL A 16 -13.38 -11.03 -10.73
C VAL A 16 -12.85 -10.54 -12.08
N ASP A 17 -13.45 -10.97 -13.17
CA ASP A 17 -13.00 -10.56 -14.50
C ASP A 17 -13.20 -9.04 -14.72
N GLU A 18 -14.31 -8.46 -14.27
CA GLU A 18 -14.54 -7.01 -14.34
C GLU A 18 -13.51 -6.21 -13.54
N ILE A 19 -13.21 -6.65 -12.30
CA ILE A 19 -12.20 -6.01 -11.45
C ILE A 19 -10.82 -6.09 -12.11
N VAL A 20 -10.43 -7.27 -12.55
CA VAL A 20 -9.13 -7.50 -13.19
C VAL A 20 -8.95 -6.65 -14.45
N ASP A 21 -10.00 -6.53 -15.27
CA ASP A 21 -9.96 -5.70 -16.49
C ASP A 21 -9.79 -4.22 -16.13
N GLY A 22 -10.46 -3.73 -15.09
CA GLY A 22 -10.28 -2.36 -14.59
C GLY A 22 -8.85 -2.07 -14.13
N TYR A 23 -8.19 -2.99 -13.43
CA TYR A 23 -6.79 -2.82 -13.04
C TYR A 23 -5.83 -2.83 -14.24
N VAL A 24 -6.04 -3.73 -15.20
CA VAL A 24 -5.23 -3.80 -16.42
C VAL A 24 -5.35 -2.49 -17.21
N GLU A 25 -6.58 -1.99 -17.41
CA GLU A 25 -6.84 -0.74 -18.11
C GLU A 25 -6.13 0.43 -17.41
N ALA A 26 -6.30 0.57 -16.09
CA ALA A 26 -5.69 1.64 -15.33
C ALA A 26 -4.16 1.66 -15.38
N TYR A 27 -3.52 0.49 -15.45
CA TYR A 27 -2.06 0.41 -15.49
C TYR A 27 -1.49 0.58 -16.90
N VAL A 28 -2.22 0.17 -17.92
CA VAL A 28 -1.77 0.27 -19.32
C VAL A 28 -2.03 1.67 -19.89
N ASP A 29 -3.13 2.31 -19.50
CA ASP A 29 -3.58 3.57 -20.10
C ASP A 29 -2.99 4.83 -19.44
N ASN A 30 -1.93 4.66 -18.62
CA ASN A 30 -1.28 5.82 -17.98
C ASN A 30 0.23 5.83 -18.16
N ASP A 31 0.80 7.06 -18.19
CA ASP A 31 2.24 7.29 -18.37
C ASP A 31 3.05 7.14 -17.05
N HIS A 32 2.41 6.82 -15.92
CA HIS A 32 3.06 6.79 -14.62
C HIS A 32 3.56 5.41 -14.21
N VAL A 33 3.03 4.35 -14.82
CA VAL A 33 3.53 2.98 -14.67
C VAL A 33 4.25 2.60 -15.96
N PRO A 34 5.58 2.42 -15.94
CA PRO A 34 6.33 2.06 -17.14
C PRO A 34 5.92 0.70 -17.69
N ASP A 35 5.82 0.57 -19.01
CA ASP A 35 5.51 -0.71 -19.69
C ASP A 35 6.40 -1.87 -19.23
N SER A 36 7.65 -1.57 -18.87
CA SER A 36 8.61 -2.57 -18.37
C SER A 36 8.21 -3.19 -17.02
N GLU A 37 7.35 -2.52 -16.27
CA GLU A 37 6.84 -2.98 -14.97
C GLU A 37 5.48 -3.66 -15.08
N ILE A 38 4.84 -3.60 -16.26
CA ILE A 38 3.60 -4.28 -16.58
C ILE A 38 3.93 -5.64 -17.20
N PRO A 39 3.79 -6.76 -16.47
CA PRO A 39 4.06 -8.09 -17.03
C PRO A 39 3.08 -8.41 -18.16
N ASN A 40 3.54 -9.09 -19.22
CA ASN A 40 2.68 -9.55 -20.32
C ASN A 40 1.56 -10.51 -19.85
N ASP A 41 1.71 -11.12 -18.69
CA ASP A 41 0.76 -12.01 -18.04
C ASP A 41 0.04 -11.37 -16.86
N LEU A 42 0.00 -10.02 -16.79
CA LEU A 42 -0.59 -9.28 -15.67
C LEU A 42 -2.03 -9.71 -15.40
N LYS A 43 -2.89 -9.74 -16.43
CA LYS A 43 -4.29 -10.15 -16.30
C LYS A 43 -4.42 -11.52 -15.64
N GLN A 44 -3.62 -12.49 -16.07
CA GLN A 44 -3.64 -13.84 -15.51
C GLN A 44 -3.14 -13.86 -14.05
N LYS A 45 -2.10 -13.08 -13.75
CA LYS A 45 -1.57 -12.97 -12.38
C LYS A 45 -2.55 -12.34 -11.42
N LEU A 46 -3.26 -11.28 -11.85
CA LEU A 46 -4.31 -10.63 -11.07
C LEU A 46 -5.44 -11.62 -10.77
N ARG A 47 -5.91 -12.35 -11.77
CA ARG A 47 -6.96 -13.36 -11.62
C ARG A 47 -6.55 -14.52 -10.71
N ASP A 48 -5.34 -15.04 -10.87
CA ASP A 48 -4.81 -16.14 -10.06
C ASP A 48 -4.53 -15.73 -8.61
N GLY A 49 -4.21 -14.46 -8.40
CA GLY A 49 -3.92 -13.88 -7.09
C GLY A 49 -5.15 -13.47 -6.30
N TYR A 50 -6.32 -13.32 -6.95
CA TYR A 50 -7.53 -12.82 -6.33
C TYR A 50 -7.84 -13.50 -4.98
N PRO A 51 -8.24 -12.75 -3.93
CA PRO A 51 -8.50 -11.30 -3.87
C PRO A 51 -7.24 -10.44 -3.64
N PHE A 52 -6.06 -11.03 -3.58
CA PHE A 52 -4.83 -10.32 -3.30
C PHE A 52 -4.13 -9.87 -4.59
N HIS A 53 -3.74 -8.61 -4.63
CA HIS A 53 -2.94 -8.11 -5.74
C HIS A 53 -1.56 -8.79 -5.78
N PRO A 54 -1.05 -9.21 -6.97
CA PRO A 54 0.24 -9.90 -7.08
C PRO A 54 1.43 -9.12 -6.51
N VAL A 55 1.42 -7.78 -6.61
CA VAL A 55 2.47 -6.93 -6.03
C VAL A 55 2.50 -7.02 -4.51
N LEU A 56 1.34 -7.17 -3.85
CA LEU A 56 1.28 -7.41 -2.41
C LEU A 56 1.97 -8.72 -2.04
N LEU A 57 1.66 -9.79 -2.77
CA LEU A 57 2.26 -11.10 -2.53
C LEU A 57 3.79 -11.03 -2.66
N LYS A 58 4.28 -10.38 -3.72
CA LYS A 58 5.71 -10.17 -3.97
C LYS A 58 6.35 -9.29 -2.88
N ALA A 59 5.70 -8.22 -2.46
CA ALA A 59 6.22 -7.34 -1.42
C ALA A 59 6.29 -8.04 -0.06
N LEU A 60 5.28 -8.80 0.31
CA LEU A 60 5.31 -9.62 1.53
C LEU A 60 6.41 -10.68 1.50
N GLU A 61 6.60 -11.35 0.37
CA GLU A 61 7.67 -12.34 0.20
C GLU A 61 9.05 -11.69 0.36
N THR A 62 9.29 -10.54 -0.28
CA THR A 62 10.59 -9.89 -0.31
C THR A 62 10.88 -9.03 0.92
N ARG A 63 9.87 -8.47 1.58
CA ARG A 63 10.03 -7.51 2.70
C ARG A 63 9.67 -8.09 4.05
N TYR A 64 8.62 -8.91 4.13
CA TYR A 64 8.13 -9.44 5.40
C TYR A 64 8.70 -10.83 5.71
N TYR A 65 8.73 -11.74 4.73
CA TYR A 65 9.16 -13.13 4.89
C TYR A 65 10.61 -13.39 4.49
N ALA A 66 11.36 -12.38 4.07
CA ALA A 66 12.77 -12.54 3.71
C ALA A 66 13.66 -13.01 4.87
N ASP A 67 13.21 -13.00 6.13
CA ASP A 67 13.89 -13.61 7.27
C ASP A 67 13.66 -15.12 7.36
N GLU A 68 14.72 -15.86 7.58
CA GLU A 68 14.70 -17.32 7.75
C GLU A 68 13.74 -17.79 8.86
N GLY A 69 13.45 -16.94 9.85
CA GLY A 69 12.52 -17.22 10.95
C GLY A 69 11.03 -17.15 10.57
N ASN A 70 10.68 -16.48 9.45
CA ASN A 70 9.29 -16.21 9.05
C ASN A 70 8.82 -17.00 7.83
N GLN A 71 9.66 -17.84 7.24
CA GLN A 71 9.35 -18.65 6.04
C GLN A 71 8.31 -19.77 6.29
N ASN A 72 7.44 -19.58 7.28
CA ASN A 72 6.47 -20.59 7.65
C ASN A 72 5.12 -20.33 6.97
N THR A 73 4.67 -21.28 6.16
CA THR A 73 3.35 -21.28 5.49
C THR A 73 2.20 -20.95 6.46
N ARG A 74 2.31 -21.34 7.73
CA ARG A 74 1.32 -20.99 8.76
C ARG A 74 1.30 -19.48 9.06
N GLY A 75 2.45 -18.85 9.12
CA GLY A 75 2.56 -17.40 9.33
C GLY A 75 1.94 -16.63 8.18
N MET A 76 2.16 -17.08 6.94
CA MET A 76 1.52 -16.49 5.77
C MET A 76 -0.01 -16.63 5.82
N ILE A 77 -0.54 -17.82 6.04
CA ILE A 77 -1.99 -18.06 6.13
C ILE A 77 -2.59 -17.20 7.26
N TYR A 78 -1.91 -17.10 8.40
CA TYR A 78 -2.35 -16.27 9.52
C TYR A 78 -2.40 -14.78 9.16
N LEU A 79 -1.36 -14.25 8.49
CA LEU A 79 -1.35 -12.85 8.05
C LEU A 79 -2.48 -12.57 7.05
N PHE A 80 -2.63 -13.41 6.03
CA PHE A 80 -3.70 -13.22 5.04
C PHE A 80 -5.10 -13.36 5.65
N SER A 81 -5.30 -14.26 6.61
CA SER A 81 -6.58 -14.35 7.34
C SER A 81 -6.86 -13.09 8.15
N LYS A 82 -5.83 -12.48 8.75
CA LYS A 82 -5.98 -11.19 9.45
C LYS A 82 -6.35 -10.04 8.50
N ILE A 83 -5.72 -9.99 7.34
CA ILE A 83 -6.02 -8.98 6.31
C ILE A 83 -7.49 -9.11 5.89
N LEU A 84 -7.93 -10.32 5.53
CA LEU A 84 -9.34 -10.56 5.15
C LEU A 84 -10.32 -10.23 6.28
N THR A 85 -9.99 -10.56 7.53
CA THR A 85 -10.83 -10.23 8.68
C THR A 85 -10.89 -8.71 8.90
N ALA A 86 -9.79 -8.00 8.71
CA ALA A 86 -9.77 -6.54 8.85
C ALA A 86 -10.62 -5.88 7.76
N GLU A 87 -10.53 -6.32 6.52
CA GLU A 87 -11.37 -5.85 5.42
C GLU A 87 -12.87 -6.14 5.66
N ALA A 88 -13.21 -7.35 6.11
CA ALA A 88 -14.58 -7.70 6.46
C ALA A 88 -15.14 -6.81 7.59
N ASN A 89 -14.37 -6.62 8.66
CA ASN A 89 -14.78 -5.76 9.79
C ASN A 89 -14.88 -4.28 9.38
N TYR A 90 -14.05 -3.81 8.47
CA TYR A 90 -14.14 -2.44 7.95
C TYR A 90 -15.44 -2.24 7.18
N SER A 91 -15.83 -3.20 6.35
CA SER A 91 -17.08 -3.13 5.58
C SER A 91 -18.34 -3.20 6.46
N GLU A 92 -18.31 -3.91 7.60
CA GLU A 92 -19.44 -4.01 8.53
C GLU A 92 -19.66 -2.73 9.38
N ASN A 93 -18.62 -1.92 9.59
CA ASN A 93 -18.66 -0.77 10.51
C ASN A 93 -18.78 0.58 9.80
N THR A 94 -18.66 0.65 8.51
CA THR A 94 -18.89 1.87 7.73
C THR A 94 -20.34 1.93 7.27
N GLU A 95 -21.12 2.88 7.81
CA GLU A 95 -22.51 3.19 7.35
C GLU A 95 -22.52 3.73 5.90
N ASP A 96 -21.39 4.04 5.32
CA ASP A 96 -21.23 4.33 3.90
C ASP A 96 -21.29 3.00 3.13
N GLU A 97 -22.51 2.71 2.67
CA GLU A 97 -22.85 1.69 1.68
C GLU A 97 -21.84 0.54 1.59
N LEU A 98 -22.02 -0.46 2.48
CA LEU A 98 -21.73 -1.87 2.24
C LEU A 98 -20.84 -2.11 0.99
N ARG A 99 -19.58 -1.77 1.07
CA ARG A 99 -18.59 -2.47 0.29
C ARG A 99 -18.36 -3.81 0.99
N LEU A 100 -19.36 -4.63 0.95
CA LEU A 100 -19.22 -6.04 1.20
C LEU A 100 -18.11 -6.58 0.30
N ILE A 101 -17.54 -7.64 0.74
CA ILE A 101 -16.70 -8.55 -0.07
C ILE A 101 -17.34 -8.84 -1.46
N GLU A 102 -18.59 -8.58 -1.68
CA GLU A 102 -19.34 -8.65 -2.94
C GLU A 102 -18.98 -7.60 -3.99
N GLN A 103 -18.23 -6.55 -3.63
CA GLN A 103 -17.69 -5.53 -4.55
C GLN A 103 -16.20 -5.37 -4.32
N THR A 104 -15.52 -6.46 -4.12
CA THR A 104 -14.15 -6.43 -3.68
C THR A 104 -13.22 -6.05 -4.80
N ASP A 105 -12.65 -4.91 -4.61
CA ASP A 105 -11.38 -4.55 -5.17
C ASP A 105 -10.30 -5.58 -4.84
N LEU A 106 -9.20 -5.57 -5.58
CA LEU A 106 -8.04 -6.34 -5.21
C LEU A 106 -7.40 -5.74 -3.95
N ILE A 107 -7.09 -6.59 -2.98
CA ILE A 107 -6.38 -6.18 -1.76
C ILE A 107 -4.93 -5.87 -2.12
N THR A 108 -4.52 -4.64 -1.89
CA THR A 108 -3.19 -4.11 -2.21
C THR A 108 -2.38 -3.79 -0.95
N HIS A 109 -1.20 -3.22 -1.12
CA HIS A 109 -0.37 -2.75 -0.01
C HIS A 109 -1.08 -1.69 0.84
N GLY A 110 -1.88 -0.84 0.21
CA GLY A 110 -2.57 0.26 0.87
C GLY A 110 -3.64 -0.19 1.85
N ASP A 111 -4.18 -1.38 1.66
CA ASP A 111 -5.23 -1.96 2.50
C ASP A 111 -4.67 -2.64 3.76
N ILE A 112 -3.35 -2.87 3.79
CA ILE A 112 -2.70 -3.43 4.97
C ILE A 112 -2.57 -2.32 6.01
N ASP A 113 -3.42 -2.35 7.03
CA ASP A 113 -3.32 -1.38 8.13
C ASP A 113 -1.96 -1.54 8.83
N ALA A 114 -1.35 -0.40 9.18
CA ALA A 114 -0.15 -0.39 10.00
C ALA A 114 -0.34 -1.13 11.35
N VAL A 115 -1.58 -1.25 11.82
CA VAL A 115 -1.93 -2.07 12.99
C VAL A 115 -1.60 -3.55 12.78
N LEU A 116 -1.73 -4.07 11.55
CA LEU A 116 -1.32 -5.44 11.23
C LEU A 116 0.19 -5.65 11.38
N PHE A 117 0.94 -4.57 11.27
CA PHE A 117 2.39 -4.55 11.46
C PHE A 117 2.81 -4.02 12.83
N GLU A 118 1.89 -3.82 13.78
CA GLU A 118 2.22 -3.24 15.10
C GLU A 118 3.38 -3.98 15.79
N ASN A 119 3.40 -5.32 15.72
CA ASN A 119 4.50 -6.13 16.22
C ASN A 119 5.76 -6.10 15.32
N GLU A 120 5.63 -5.60 14.09
CA GLU A 120 6.67 -5.57 13.06
C GLU A 120 7.23 -4.15 12.83
N LEU A 121 6.65 -3.14 13.46
CA LEU A 121 7.14 -1.75 13.36
C LEU A 121 8.59 -1.62 13.84
N SER A 122 9.05 -2.50 14.73
CA SER A 122 10.46 -2.57 15.15
C SER A 122 11.41 -2.97 14.01
N ARG A 123 10.88 -3.53 12.93
CA ARG A 123 11.66 -3.89 11.73
C ARG A 123 11.82 -2.72 10.75
N ILE A 124 11.05 -1.64 10.92
CA ILE A 124 11.30 -0.41 10.19
C ILE A 124 12.63 0.15 10.69
N ASN A 125 13.52 0.53 9.75
CA ASN A 125 14.84 1.05 10.08
C ASN A 125 14.80 2.47 10.64
N VAL A 126 14.03 2.67 11.72
CA VAL A 126 13.96 3.90 12.47
C VAL A 126 13.95 3.59 13.96
N SER A 127 14.60 4.44 14.77
CA SER A 127 14.70 4.23 16.20
C SER A 127 13.38 4.45 16.95
N ARG A 128 12.43 5.17 16.37
CA ARG A 128 11.12 5.48 16.96
C ARG A 128 10.02 5.42 15.88
N PRO A 129 9.71 4.22 15.36
CA PRO A 129 8.78 4.09 14.23
C PRO A 129 7.39 4.66 14.53
N ASN A 130 6.82 4.41 15.71
CA ASN A 130 5.51 4.93 16.10
C ASN A 130 5.45 6.46 16.03
N VAL A 131 6.48 7.16 16.54
CA VAL A 131 6.52 8.63 16.51
C VAL A 131 6.53 9.15 15.07
N CYS A 132 7.31 8.52 14.19
CA CYS A 132 7.39 8.91 12.80
C CYS A 132 6.07 8.67 12.05
N ILE A 133 5.42 7.55 12.30
CA ILE A 133 4.15 7.19 11.68
C ILE A 133 3.01 8.08 12.19
N ASP A 134 2.94 8.31 13.51
CA ASP A 134 1.92 9.16 14.11
C ASP A 134 2.06 10.62 13.62
N ASP A 135 3.29 11.12 13.49
CA ASP A 135 3.51 12.46 12.91
C ASP A 135 2.97 12.54 11.48
N ILE A 136 3.31 11.58 10.63
CA ILE A 136 2.83 11.56 9.24
C ILE A 136 1.31 11.49 9.20
N ARG A 137 0.68 10.61 9.99
CA ARG A 137 -0.77 10.45 10.04
C ARG A 137 -1.49 11.70 10.52
N ASN A 138 -0.93 12.38 11.52
CA ASN A 138 -1.53 13.61 12.07
C ASN A 138 -1.41 14.81 11.13
N ARG A 139 -0.51 14.76 10.14
CA ARG A 139 -0.31 15.82 9.14
C ARG A 139 -1.06 15.58 7.84
N VAL A 140 -1.63 14.40 7.66
CA VAL A 140 -2.42 14.05 6.49
C VAL A 140 -3.88 14.33 6.78
N ASP A 141 -4.43 15.40 6.18
CA ASP A 141 -5.87 15.63 6.19
C ASP A 141 -6.52 14.71 5.14
N PRO A 142 -7.46 13.82 5.55
CA PRO A 142 -8.16 12.93 4.62
C PRO A 142 -8.91 13.66 3.51
N ASP A 143 -9.37 14.90 3.78
CA ASP A 143 -10.09 15.71 2.79
C ASP A 143 -9.14 16.33 1.76
N GLU A 144 -7.90 16.64 2.17
CA GLU A 144 -6.88 17.22 1.29
C GLU A 144 -6.05 16.14 0.56
N VAL A 145 -5.83 14.99 1.20
CA VAL A 145 -5.02 13.88 0.65
C VAL A 145 -5.77 12.56 0.78
N PRO A 146 -6.86 12.35 0.01
CA PRO A 146 -7.76 11.21 0.17
C PRO A 146 -7.08 9.84 -0.01
N HIS A 147 -6.02 9.75 -0.83
CA HIS A 147 -5.24 8.52 -1.00
C HIS A 147 -4.04 8.41 -0.04
N GLY A 148 -3.82 9.42 0.80
CA GLY A 148 -2.63 9.55 1.65
C GLY A 148 -2.38 8.35 2.56
N ARG A 149 -3.44 7.79 3.15
CA ARG A 149 -3.34 6.60 4.01
C ARG A 149 -2.86 5.37 3.23
N ARG A 150 -3.41 5.11 2.05
CA ARG A 150 -3.01 3.96 1.22
C ARG A 150 -1.59 4.10 0.69
N ILE A 151 -1.22 5.30 0.31
CA ILE A 151 0.15 5.66 -0.11
C ILE A 151 1.13 5.40 1.05
N LEU A 152 0.81 5.89 2.24
CA LEU A 152 1.65 5.69 3.43
C LEU A 152 1.80 4.21 3.79
N ASN A 153 0.72 3.44 3.79
CA ASN A 153 0.76 2.00 4.08
C ASN A 153 1.68 1.26 3.11
N THR A 154 1.61 1.60 1.82
CA THR A 154 2.52 1.05 0.81
C THR A 154 3.97 1.38 1.13
N ILE A 155 4.27 2.66 1.43
CA ILE A 155 5.63 3.09 1.76
C ILE A 155 6.13 2.39 3.03
N LEU A 156 5.27 2.22 4.05
CA LEU A 156 5.62 1.52 5.28
C LEU A 156 5.99 0.07 5.02
N LEU A 157 5.24 -0.66 4.18
CA LEU A 157 5.58 -2.02 3.81
C LEU A 157 6.97 -2.13 3.18
N TYR A 158 7.31 -1.20 2.29
CA TYR A 158 8.63 -1.13 1.66
C TYR A 158 9.73 -0.55 2.57
N SER A 159 9.37 0.04 3.70
CA SER A 159 10.31 0.50 4.74
C SER A 159 10.64 -0.60 5.77
N LEU A 160 9.93 -1.73 5.75
CA LEU A 160 10.29 -2.90 6.54
C LEU A 160 11.61 -3.47 6.01
N LYS A 161 12.54 -3.77 6.91
CA LYS A 161 13.88 -4.29 6.61
C LYS A 161 14.68 -3.43 5.63
N PRO A 162 15.64 -2.73 6.16
CA PRO A 162 16.51 -1.88 5.39
C PRO A 162 17.65 -2.68 4.76
N ASP A 163 17.54 -2.93 3.45
CA ASP A 163 18.66 -3.28 2.61
C ASP A 163 19.03 -2.11 1.68
N GLU A 164 20.21 -2.13 1.06
CA GLU A 164 20.59 -1.14 0.07
C GLU A 164 19.54 -1.06 -1.06
N GLY A 165 18.90 0.07 -1.23
CA GLY A 165 17.80 0.27 -2.19
C GLY A 165 16.40 0.35 -1.60
N GLU A 166 16.32 0.59 -0.30
CA GLU A 166 15.09 0.70 0.49
C GLU A 166 14.11 1.76 0.02
N GLY A 167 12.85 1.40 0.19
CA GLY A 167 11.70 2.24 -0.09
C GLY A 167 10.93 1.79 -1.31
N ALA A 168 9.72 2.34 -1.44
CA ALA A 168 8.83 2.15 -2.57
C ALA A 168 9.21 3.11 -3.70
N ASP A 169 9.30 2.65 -4.93
CA ASP A 169 9.33 3.55 -6.08
C ASP A 169 7.91 4.03 -6.42
N LYS A 170 7.81 4.90 -7.44
CA LYS A 170 6.53 5.50 -7.80
C LYS A 170 5.54 4.45 -8.30
N SER A 171 5.98 3.46 -9.06
CA SER A 171 5.13 2.39 -9.58
C SER A 171 4.64 1.47 -8.47
N ASP A 172 5.53 1.09 -7.53
CA ASP A 172 5.17 0.34 -6.33
C ASP A 172 4.05 1.05 -5.55
N ILE A 173 4.16 2.40 -5.41
CA ILE A 173 3.17 3.20 -4.67
C ILE A 173 1.85 3.26 -5.43
N ILE A 174 1.88 3.47 -6.74
CA ILE A 174 0.66 3.49 -7.57
C ILE A 174 -0.05 2.15 -7.47
N MET A 175 0.65 1.04 -7.78
CA MET A 175 0.05 -0.29 -7.75
C MET A 175 -0.39 -0.72 -6.35
N GLY A 176 0.27 -0.23 -5.32
CA GLY A 176 -0.06 -0.55 -3.93
C GLY A 176 -1.17 0.30 -3.33
N ALA A 177 -1.48 1.46 -3.93
CA ALA A 177 -2.51 2.37 -3.44
C ALA A 177 -3.76 2.44 -4.32
N TYR A 178 -3.69 1.96 -5.56
CA TYR A 178 -4.80 2.01 -6.51
C TYR A 178 -5.97 1.11 -6.10
N ARG A 179 -7.17 1.58 -6.30
CA ARG A 179 -8.44 0.84 -6.26
C ARG A 179 -9.25 1.13 -7.49
N THR A 180 -10.15 0.22 -7.86
CA THR A 180 -11.03 0.41 -9.02
C THR A 180 -11.80 1.72 -8.93
N GLY A 181 -11.72 2.52 -10.00
CA GLY A 181 -12.34 3.83 -10.07
C GLY A 181 -11.48 5.01 -9.60
N ASP A 182 -10.30 4.77 -9.01
CA ASP A 182 -9.34 5.84 -8.75
C ASP A 182 -8.72 6.35 -10.06
N LEU A 183 -8.32 7.62 -10.04
CA LEU A 183 -7.46 8.16 -11.08
C LEU A 183 -5.99 8.04 -10.64
N VAL A 184 -5.17 7.41 -11.46
CA VAL A 184 -3.72 7.28 -11.19
C VAL A 184 -3.06 8.65 -10.98
N SER A 185 -3.52 9.68 -11.73
CA SER A 185 -3.06 11.06 -11.56
C SER A 185 -3.30 11.61 -10.16
N ASP A 186 -4.41 11.25 -9.52
CA ASP A 186 -4.75 11.71 -8.18
C ASP A 186 -3.88 11.05 -7.12
N ILE A 187 -3.57 9.75 -7.29
CA ILE A 187 -2.61 9.06 -6.43
C ILE A 187 -1.23 9.73 -6.52
N VAL A 188 -0.80 10.10 -7.74
CA VAL A 188 0.47 10.79 -7.95
C VAL A 188 0.48 12.18 -7.31
N LEU A 189 -0.61 12.95 -7.47
CA LEU A 189 -0.76 14.25 -6.83
C LEU A 189 -0.72 14.13 -5.31
N ASN A 190 -1.48 13.19 -4.75
CA ASN A 190 -1.52 12.96 -3.31
C ASN A 190 -0.17 12.47 -2.74
N LEU A 191 0.61 11.71 -3.51
CA LEU A 191 1.97 11.34 -3.11
C LEU A 191 2.87 12.58 -2.96
N GLU A 192 2.82 13.52 -3.88
CA GLU A 192 3.61 14.76 -3.81
C GLU A 192 3.12 15.67 -2.68
N GLN A 193 1.80 15.77 -2.45
CA GLN A 193 1.24 16.49 -1.31
C GLN A 193 1.71 15.87 0.03
N LEU A 194 1.57 14.54 0.18
CA LEU A 194 2.03 13.83 1.37
C LEU A 194 3.52 14.05 1.62
N TYR A 195 4.35 13.98 0.57
CA TYR A 195 5.78 14.21 0.67
C TYR A 195 6.11 15.65 1.11
N GLY A 196 5.31 16.63 0.70
CA GLY A 196 5.45 18.04 1.08
C GLY A 196 5.17 18.31 2.55
N VAL A 197 4.24 17.59 3.17
CA VAL A 197 3.81 17.84 4.57
C VAL A 197 4.43 16.88 5.59
N ALA A 198 4.82 15.69 5.18
CA ALA A 198 5.29 14.63 6.07
C ALA A 198 6.76 14.79 6.45
N TRP A 199 7.03 15.06 7.73
CA TRP A 199 8.40 15.34 8.19
C TRP A 199 9.32 14.13 8.18
N TYR A 200 8.79 12.92 8.33
CA TYR A 200 9.57 11.69 8.39
C TYR A 200 9.53 10.86 7.10
N LEU A 201 8.89 11.40 6.06
CA LEU A 201 8.88 10.79 4.73
C LEU A 201 10.04 11.34 3.90
N HIS A 202 10.89 10.45 3.40
CA HIS A 202 12.06 10.78 2.61
C HIS A 202 11.96 10.21 1.20
N LYS A 203 12.53 10.96 0.25
CA LYS A 203 12.74 10.49 -1.13
C LYS A 203 14.24 10.45 -1.40
N LEU A 204 14.75 9.26 -1.67
CA LEU A 204 16.17 9.04 -1.98
C LEU A 204 16.30 8.16 -3.23
N ASN A 205 17.03 8.63 -4.22
CA ASN A 205 17.21 7.90 -5.50
C ASN A 205 15.89 7.49 -6.16
N GLY A 206 14.86 8.33 -6.07
CA GLY A 206 13.53 8.06 -6.62
C GLY A 206 12.61 7.18 -5.76
N LYS A 207 13.11 6.66 -4.63
CA LYS A 207 12.34 5.81 -3.72
C LYS A 207 11.91 6.57 -2.48
N TYR A 208 10.72 6.25 -1.97
CA TYR A 208 10.11 6.84 -0.79
C TYR A 208 10.20 5.86 0.39
N ALA A 209 10.65 6.38 1.53
CA ALA A 209 10.77 5.58 2.76
C ALA A 209 10.57 6.42 4.01
N VAL A 210 10.08 5.81 5.08
CA VAL A 210 10.02 6.43 6.41
C VAL A 210 11.39 6.33 7.06
N ARG A 211 11.84 7.46 7.66
CA ARG A 211 13.15 7.59 8.33
C ARG A 211 13.00 8.30 9.66
N ASP A 212 13.94 8.09 10.60
CA ASP A 212 13.93 8.66 11.94
C ASP A 212 14.45 10.11 12.04
N ARG A 213 14.92 10.68 10.95
CA ARG A 213 15.33 12.08 10.83
C ARG A 213 14.30 12.87 10.02
N GLN A 214 14.12 14.12 10.37
CA GLN A 214 13.18 14.99 9.68
C GLN A 214 13.65 15.30 8.24
N ASN A 215 12.70 15.35 7.33
CA ASN A 215 12.91 15.78 5.95
C ASN A 215 13.04 17.30 5.91
N THR A 216 14.24 17.79 5.63
CA THR A 216 14.57 19.21 5.60
C THR A 216 13.71 19.99 4.58
N ASN A 217 13.33 19.38 3.45
CA ASN A 217 12.51 20.03 2.44
C ASN A 217 11.08 20.26 2.95
N ALA A 218 10.49 19.29 3.65
CA ALA A 218 9.17 19.45 4.27
C ALA A 218 9.18 20.53 5.36
N LEU A 219 10.26 20.63 6.15
CA LEU A 219 10.43 21.70 7.14
C LEU A 219 10.46 23.08 6.50
N ILE A 220 11.24 23.25 5.43
CA ILE A 220 11.36 24.54 4.73
C ILE A 220 10.03 24.96 4.10
N GLN A 221 9.29 24.03 3.52
CA GLN A 221 7.98 24.32 2.93
C GLN A 221 6.95 24.74 3.99
N ASN A 222 6.93 24.07 5.14
CA ASN A 222 6.04 24.41 6.24
C ASN A 222 6.38 25.80 6.84
N GLU A 223 7.66 26.09 7.07
CA GLU A 223 8.07 27.43 7.55
C GLU A 223 7.76 28.53 6.53
N ALA A 224 7.88 28.25 5.24
CA ALA A 224 7.55 29.22 4.19
C ALA A 224 6.03 29.52 4.16
N SER A 225 5.17 28.52 4.36
CA SER A 225 3.71 28.72 4.40
C SER A 225 3.24 29.50 5.63
N GLU A 226 3.92 29.37 6.78
CA GLU A 226 3.61 30.14 8.01
C GLU A 226 4.04 31.61 7.93
N VAL A 227 4.95 31.97 7.02
CA VAL A 227 5.43 33.36 6.85
C VAL A 227 4.54 34.16 5.88
N ASP A 228 3.78 33.48 5.02
CA ASP A 228 2.88 34.11 4.04
C ASP A 228 1.44 34.34 4.59
N GLU A 229 1.15 34.00 5.85
CA GLU A 229 -0.04 34.35 6.61
C GLU A 229 0.23 35.57 7.53
#